data_1363e20274458df580ebde1c929bbce7
#
_entry.id   1363e20274458df580ebde1c929bbce7
#
_cell.length_a   1.000
_cell.length_b   1.000
_cell.length_c   1.000
_cell.angle_alpha   90.00
_cell.angle_beta   90.00
_cell.angle_gamma   90.00
#
_symmetry.space_group_name_H-M   'P 1'
#
loop_
_entity.id
_entity.type
_entity.pdbx_description
1 polymer ?
#
loop_
_entity_poly.entity_id
_entity_poly.type
_entity_poly.pdbx_seq_one_letter_code
_entity_poly.pdbx_strand_id
1 'polypeptide(L)'
;VLEVSGNIIKNVKSVVVPHTGGLRGIPAAAAVGTVAGDADAELEVISRVAQAQIAETAAYLDSTPIAVHCVDTPHIFDIQITAFHGEDSAFVRIVDYHTNLVCIRRNGETLLEKECVTREDGLIGRSCLSVEGIVAFADTVNLGNVQEVLERQIAYNMDIAEEGLRGNYGANIGSTILLGRESDINCKMRAWAAAASDARM
;
A
#
# COMPACT_ATOMS: atom_id res chain seq x y z
N VAL A 1 14.42 -10.22 10.12
CA VAL A 1 13.98 -9.26 11.15
C VAL A 1 13.47 -8.02 10.45
N LEU A 2 12.34 -7.49 10.89
CA LEU A 2 11.79 -6.22 10.40
C LEU A 2 11.69 -5.24 11.58
N GLU A 3 12.18 -4.04 11.35
CA GLU A 3 12.05 -2.91 12.27
C GLU A 3 11.28 -1.82 11.54
N VAL A 4 10.08 -1.50 12.00
CA VAL A 4 9.17 -0.61 11.27
C VAL A 4 8.57 0.45 12.19
N SER A 5 8.22 1.61 11.62
CA SER A 5 7.57 2.67 12.40
C SER A 5 6.21 2.21 12.95
N GLY A 6 5.80 2.77 14.09
CA GLY A 6 4.52 2.46 14.72
C GLY A 6 3.32 2.70 13.80
N ASN A 7 3.42 3.65 12.88
CA ASN A 7 2.39 3.92 11.88
C ASN A 7 2.22 2.75 10.89
N ILE A 8 3.32 2.15 10.45
CA ILE A 8 3.29 0.95 9.60
C ILE A 8 2.63 -0.21 10.35
N ILE A 9 3.05 -0.49 11.60
CA ILE A 9 2.45 -1.55 12.42
C ILE A 9 0.94 -1.35 12.54
N LYS A 10 0.52 -0.14 12.92
CA LYS A 10 -0.89 0.19 13.09
C LYS A 10 -1.71 -0.08 11.82
N ASN A 11 -1.20 0.30 10.67
CA ASN A 11 -1.95 0.28 9.42
C ASN A 11 -1.90 -1.08 8.70
N VAL A 12 -0.86 -1.89 8.91
CA VAL A 12 -0.60 -3.08 8.08
C VAL A 12 -0.79 -4.41 8.82
N LYS A 13 -0.77 -4.42 10.16
CA LYS A 13 -0.76 -5.66 10.97
C LYS A 13 -1.87 -6.67 10.65
N SER A 14 -2.99 -6.24 10.11
CA SER A 14 -4.16 -7.10 9.85
C SER A 14 -4.61 -7.09 8.38
N VAL A 15 -3.92 -6.34 7.53
CA VAL A 15 -4.28 -6.19 6.11
C VAL A 15 -3.97 -7.49 5.37
N VAL A 16 -4.88 -7.90 4.49
CA VAL A 16 -4.64 -9.04 3.58
C VAL A 16 -3.58 -8.62 2.57
N VAL A 17 -2.55 -9.44 2.43
CA VAL A 17 -1.53 -9.25 1.41
C VAL A 17 -2.06 -9.73 0.07
N PRO A 18 -2.08 -8.89 -0.97
CA PRO A 18 -2.57 -9.27 -2.30
C PRO A 18 -1.88 -10.53 -2.84
N HIS A 19 -2.58 -11.33 -3.61
CA HIS A 19 -2.05 -12.52 -4.30
C HIS A 19 -1.46 -13.61 -3.40
N THR A 20 -1.84 -13.65 -2.10
CA THR A 20 -1.31 -14.63 -1.14
C THR A 20 -2.34 -15.67 -0.65
N GLY A 21 -3.55 -15.69 -1.23
CA GLY A 21 -4.61 -16.58 -0.75
C GLY A 21 -5.18 -16.19 0.62
N GLY A 22 -5.04 -14.91 1.04
CA GLY A 22 -5.62 -14.39 2.27
C GLY A 22 -4.65 -14.28 3.45
N LEU A 23 -3.35 -14.48 3.26
CA LEU A 23 -2.34 -14.23 4.29
C LEU A 23 -2.33 -12.76 4.70
N ARG A 24 -2.02 -12.48 5.98
CA ARG A 24 -2.20 -11.14 6.56
C ARG A 24 -0.95 -10.64 7.28
N GLY A 25 -0.81 -9.33 7.25
CA GLY A 25 0.13 -8.58 8.09
C GLY A 25 1.56 -8.56 7.56
N ILE A 26 2.42 -7.93 8.33
CA ILE A 26 3.81 -7.65 7.96
C ILE A 26 4.62 -8.94 7.72
N PRO A 27 4.49 -9.99 8.54
CA PRO A 27 5.22 -11.24 8.27
C PRO A 27 4.83 -11.88 6.93
N ALA A 28 3.54 -11.85 6.58
CA ALA A 28 3.06 -12.38 5.31
C ALA A 28 3.60 -11.59 4.11
N ALA A 29 3.64 -10.25 4.22
CA ALA A 29 4.23 -9.40 3.20
C ALA A 29 5.73 -9.67 3.00
N ALA A 30 6.47 -9.86 4.10
CA ALA A 30 7.90 -10.20 4.04
C ALA A 30 8.12 -11.59 3.43
N ALA A 31 7.30 -12.57 3.81
CA ALA A 31 7.41 -13.94 3.30
C ALA A 31 7.15 -14.00 1.78
N VAL A 32 6.06 -13.40 1.30
CA VAL A 32 5.76 -13.41 -0.13
C VAL A 32 6.81 -12.64 -0.94
N GLY A 33 7.32 -11.53 -0.41
CA GLY A 33 8.42 -10.80 -1.05
C GLY A 33 9.70 -11.63 -1.16
N THR A 34 9.97 -12.52 -0.17
CA THR A 34 11.13 -13.41 -0.18
C THR A 34 10.95 -14.59 -1.14
N VAL A 35 9.74 -15.19 -1.18
CA VAL A 35 9.47 -16.43 -1.94
C VAL A 35 9.14 -16.13 -3.41
N ALA A 36 8.40 -15.05 -3.67
CA ALA A 36 7.80 -14.79 -4.98
C ALA A 36 8.04 -13.37 -5.49
N GLY A 37 8.82 -12.55 -4.77
CA GLY A 37 9.05 -11.16 -5.15
C GLY A 37 9.85 -11.03 -6.44
N ASP A 38 9.32 -10.23 -7.37
CA ASP A 38 10.01 -9.80 -8.58
C ASP A 38 10.52 -8.37 -8.36
N ALA A 39 11.82 -8.24 -8.05
CA ALA A 39 12.42 -6.95 -7.74
C ALA A 39 12.39 -5.96 -8.92
N ASP A 40 12.38 -6.45 -10.15
CA ASP A 40 12.34 -5.61 -11.35
C ASP A 40 10.95 -5.01 -11.59
N ALA A 41 9.91 -5.55 -10.94
CA ALA A 41 8.56 -5.02 -10.98
C ALA A 41 8.33 -3.85 -9.99
N GLU A 42 9.36 -3.41 -9.26
CA GLU A 42 9.33 -2.27 -8.33
C GLU A 42 8.15 -2.33 -7.33
N LEU A 43 7.17 -1.41 -7.44
CA LEU A 43 5.99 -1.37 -6.57
C LEU A 43 5.00 -2.51 -6.84
N GLU A 44 5.13 -3.21 -7.97
CA GLU A 44 4.31 -4.37 -8.35
C GLU A 44 4.99 -5.71 -8.04
N VAL A 45 5.93 -5.71 -7.11
CA VAL A 45 6.83 -6.82 -6.75
C VAL A 45 6.12 -8.17 -6.54
N ILE A 46 4.85 -8.18 -6.12
CA ILE A 46 4.05 -9.40 -5.90
C ILE A 46 2.83 -9.51 -6.84
N SER A 47 2.79 -8.76 -7.94
CA SER A 47 1.65 -8.79 -8.87
C SER A 47 1.49 -10.11 -9.63
N ARG A 48 2.56 -10.90 -9.75
CA ARG A 48 2.62 -12.15 -10.55
C ARG A 48 2.84 -13.41 -9.71
N VAL A 49 2.39 -13.42 -8.46
CA VAL A 49 2.53 -14.60 -7.59
C VAL A 49 1.77 -15.79 -8.16
N ALA A 50 2.48 -16.88 -8.44
CA ALA A 50 1.88 -18.10 -8.94
C ALA A 50 1.21 -18.92 -7.81
N GLN A 51 0.22 -19.75 -8.17
CA GLN A 51 -0.51 -20.56 -7.19
C GLN A 51 0.41 -21.48 -6.35
N ALA A 52 1.48 -22.00 -6.94
CA ALA A 52 2.47 -22.81 -6.20
C ALA A 52 3.21 -21.97 -5.14
N GLN A 53 3.57 -20.75 -5.46
CA GLN A 53 4.28 -19.83 -4.56
C GLN A 53 3.42 -19.38 -3.37
N ILE A 54 2.09 -19.42 -3.48
CA ILE A 54 1.19 -19.15 -2.34
C ILE A 54 1.39 -20.25 -1.27
N ALA A 55 1.43 -21.51 -1.67
CA ALA A 55 1.67 -22.62 -0.75
C ALA A 55 3.09 -22.58 -0.15
N GLU A 56 4.09 -22.23 -0.97
CA GLU A 56 5.47 -22.04 -0.51
C GLU A 56 5.59 -20.89 0.49
N THR A 57 4.87 -19.78 0.26
CA THR A 57 4.84 -18.63 1.18
C THR A 57 4.26 -19.04 2.53
N ALA A 58 3.17 -19.80 2.54
CA ALA A 58 2.58 -20.31 3.78
C ALA A 58 3.56 -21.23 4.52
N ALA A 59 4.19 -22.18 3.82
CA ALA A 59 5.20 -23.06 4.40
C ALA A 59 6.43 -22.30 4.93
N TYR A 60 6.85 -21.24 4.22
CA TYR A 60 7.94 -20.38 4.67
C TYR A 60 7.58 -19.65 5.98
N LEU A 61 6.36 -19.14 6.10
CA LEU A 61 5.88 -18.50 7.33
C LEU A 61 5.85 -19.47 8.52
N ASP A 62 5.46 -20.73 8.29
CA ASP A 62 5.40 -21.73 9.35
C ASP A 62 6.79 -22.20 9.82
N SER A 63 7.77 -22.17 8.92
CA SER A 63 9.11 -22.70 9.18
C SER A 63 10.15 -21.63 9.54
N THR A 64 9.90 -20.37 9.19
CA THR A 64 10.88 -19.30 9.33
C THR A 64 10.41 -18.24 10.32
N PRO A 65 11.14 -17.99 11.41
CA PRO A 65 10.78 -16.95 12.37
C PRO A 65 10.97 -15.57 11.76
N ILE A 66 9.88 -14.82 11.58
CA ILE A 66 9.89 -13.43 11.13
C ILE A 66 9.59 -12.53 12.32
N ALA A 67 10.63 -11.91 12.87
CA ALA A 67 10.48 -10.97 13.97
C ALA A 67 10.12 -9.58 13.45
N VAL A 68 9.13 -8.95 14.08
CA VAL A 68 8.70 -7.58 13.76
C VAL A 68 8.79 -6.72 15.02
N HIS A 69 9.57 -5.66 14.94
CA HIS A 69 9.81 -4.71 16.03
C HIS A 69 9.35 -3.31 15.63
N CYS A 70 8.89 -2.55 16.62
CA CYS A 70 8.64 -1.12 16.46
C CYS A 70 9.95 -0.37 16.62
N VAL A 71 10.32 0.43 15.63
CA VAL A 71 11.46 1.34 15.74
C VAL A 71 11.01 2.71 16.22
N ASP A 72 11.78 3.30 17.12
CA ASP A 72 11.62 4.71 17.50
C ASP A 72 12.32 5.58 16.46
N THR A 73 11.52 6.30 15.66
CA THR A 73 11.98 7.06 14.50
C THR A 73 11.12 8.30 14.33
N PRO A 74 11.67 9.43 13.88
CA PRO A 74 10.88 10.61 13.53
C PRO A 74 10.08 10.43 12.24
N HIS A 75 10.35 9.38 11.44
CA HIS A 75 9.69 9.13 10.17
C HIS A 75 8.36 8.40 10.37
N ILE A 76 7.29 8.90 9.76
CA ILE A 76 5.98 8.25 9.77
C ILE A 76 6.03 6.92 9.00
N PHE A 77 6.80 6.89 7.93
CA PHE A 77 7.07 5.71 7.12
C PHE A 77 8.55 5.37 7.24
N ASP A 78 8.88 4.31 7.96
CA ASP A 78 10.23 3.78 8.11
C ASP A 78 10.15 2.25 8.15
N ILE A 79 10.79 1.63 7.19
CA ILE A 79 10.86 0.17 7.05
C ILE A 79 12.32 -0.22 6.95
N GLN A 80 12.76 -1.03 7.89
CA GLN A 80 14.09 -1.62 7.94
C GLN A 80 13.95 -3.14 7.90
N ILE A 81 14.64 -3.78 6.99
CA ILE A 81 14.57 -5.24 6.81
C ILE A 81 15.99 -5.78 6.86
N THR A 82 16.20 -6.76 7.74
CA THR A 82 17.42 -7.56 7.76
C THR A 82 17.06 -9.01 7.42
N ALA A 83 17.59 -9.51 6.33
CA ALA A 83 17.50 -10.90 5.91
C ALA A 83 18.82 -11.64 6.24
N PHE A 84 18.71 -12.90 6.64
CA PHE A 84 19.83 -13.77 6.95
C PHE A 84 19.74 -15.07 6.15
N HIS A 85 20.87 -15.52 5.64
CA HIS A 85 21.01 -16.82 5.00
C HIS A 85 22.36 -17.44 5.35
N GLY A 86 22.37 -18.40 6.28
CA GLY A 86 23.61 -18.91 6.85
C GLY A 86 24.39 -17.82 7.57
N GLU A 87 25.61 -17.55 7.13
CA GLU A 87 26.46 -16.48 7.64
C GLU A 87 26.28 -15.14 6.91
N ASP A 88 25.54 -15.17 5.79
CA ASP A 88 25.28 -13.96 5.00
C ASP A 88 24.12 -13.15 5.58
N SER A 89 24.23 -11.83 5.45
CA SER A 89 23.18 -10.89 5.82
C SER A 89 22.99 -9.79 4.79
N ALA A 90 21.76 -9.34 4.63
CA ALA A 90 21.41 -8.19 3.82
C ALA A 90 20.49 -7.26 4.61
N PHE A 91 20.76 -5.96 4.56
CA PHE A 91 19.97 -4.94 5.22
C PHE A 91 19.51 -3.90 4.21
N VAL A 92 18.25 -3.50 4.35
CA VAL A 92 17.65 -2.42 3.53
C VAL A 92 16.83 -1.51 4.43
N ARG A 93 16.89 -0.20 4.18
CA ARG A 93 16.03 0.80 4.83
C ARG A 93 15.37 1.70 3.81
N ILE A 94 14.04 1.87 3.96
CA ILE A 94 13.20 2.75 3.14
C ILE A 94 12.50 3.73 4.08
N VAL A 95 12.56 5.04 3.80
CA VAL A 95 11.91 6.06 4.63
C VAL A 95 11.10 7.04 3.82
N ASP A 96 10.03 7.57 4.42
CA ASP A 96 9.14 8.63 3.94
C ASP A 96 8.33 8.26 2.70
N TYR A 97 8.93 7.65 1.67
CA TYR A 97 8.30 7.24 0.42
C TYR A 97 8.67 5.82 0.05
N HIS A 98 7.77 5.08 -0.58
CA HIS A 98 7.94 3.67 -0.94
C HIS A 98 9.18 3.39 -1.83
N THR A 99 9.61 4.38 -2.61
CA THR A 99 10.78 4.28 -3.49
C THR A 99 12.03 4.94 -2.92
N ASN A 100 11.95 5.53 -1.72
CA ASN A 100 13.09 6.22 -1.11
C ASN A 100 13.97 5.24 -0.32
N LEU A 101 14.76 4.48 -1.05
CA LEU A 101 15.76 3.58 -0.51
C LEU A 101 16.96 4.40 -0.02
N VAL A 102 17.20 4.40 1.28
CA VAL A 102 18.23 5.23 1.93
C VAL A 102 19.45 4.45 2.38
N CYS A 103 19.32 3.16 2.63
CA CYS A 103 20.45 2.34 3.03
C CYS A 103 20.34 0.93 2.47
N ILE A 104 21.46 0.40 1.93
CA ILE A 104 21.64 -1.01 1.60
C ILE A 104 22.97 -1.45 2.18
N ARG A 105 22.97 -2.57 2.90
CA ARG A 105 24.20 -3.23 3.38
C ARG A 105 24.16 -4.71 3.04
N ARG A 106 25.33 -5.28 2.83
CA ARG A 106 25.53 -6.73 2.66
C ARG A 106 26.74 -7.16 3.49
N ASN A 107 26.54 -8.11 4.38
CA ASN A 107 27.60 -8.65 5.26
C ASN A 107 28.34 -7.54 6.03
N GLY A 108 27.62 -6.50 6.45
CA GLY A 108 28.18 -5.34 7.14
C GLY A 108 28.81 -4.27 6.23
N GLU A 109 29.02 -4.55 4.95
CA GLU A 109 29.49 -3.58 3.96
C GLU A 109 28.33 -2.69 3.49
N THR A 110 28.53 -1.38 3.49
CA THR A 110 27.54 -0.40 3.01
C THR A 110 27.66 -0.23 1.50
N LEU A 111 26.63 -0.63 0.77
CA LEU A 111 26.53 -0.51 -0.68
C LEU A 111 25.85 0.78 -1.12
N LEU A 112 24.91 1.26 -0.30
CA LEU A 112 24.19 2.53 -0.50
C LEU A 112 23.96 3.17 0.85
N GLU A 113 24.25 4.47 0.96
CA GLU A 113 23.83 5.30 2.08
C GLU A 113 23.48 6.71 1.58
N LYS A 114 22.26 7.15 1.89
CA LYS A 114 21.78 8.49 1.58
C LYS A 114 21.37 9.16 2.87
N GLU A 115 21.59 10.46 2.97
CA GLU A 115 21.03 11.23 4.06
C GLU A 115 19.49 11.14 4.04
N CYS A 116 18.91 10.84 5.18
CA CYS A 116 17.46 10.92 5.38
C CYS A 116 17.05 12.39 5.49
N VAL A 117 17.16 13.12 4.38
CA VAL A 117 16.62 14.47 4.32
C VAL A 117 15.10 14.32 4.26
N THR A 118 14.41 14.77 5.29
CA THR A 118 12.96 14.99 5.23
C THR A 118 12.72 16.04 4.16
N ARG A 119 12.50 15.58 2.93
CA ARG A 119 12.18 16.47 1.82
C ARG A 119 10.74 16.95 1.99
N GLU A 120 10.57 18.04 2.70
CA GLU A 120 9.42 18.92 2.43
C GLU A 120 9.46 19.47 0.98
N ASP A 121 10.63 19.49 0.37
CA ASP A 121 10.92 20.09 -0.93
C ASP A 121 10.75 19.18 -2.16
N GLY A 122 10.44 17.92 -2.01
CA GLY A 122 10.30 16.97 -3.14
C GLY A 122 8.92 16.91 -3.78
N LEU A 123 7.93 17.48 -3.15
CA LEU A 123 6.59 17.66 -3.71
C LEU A 123 6.54 19.07 -4.27
N ILE A 124 6.27 19.17 -5.58
CA ILE A 124 5.88 20.40 -6.30
C ILE A 124 5.23 21.35 -5.32
N GLY A 125 5.74 22.57 -5.21
CA GLY A 125 5.40 23.55 -4.17
C GLY A 125 3.91 23.56 -3.84
N ARG A 126 3.56 23.04 -2.67
CA ARG A 126 2.16 22.99 -2.20
C ARG A 126 1.61 24.37 -1.84
N SER A 127 2.41 25.43 -1.96
CA SER A 127 1.99 26.80 -1.68
C SER A 127 0.81 27.28 -2.54
N CYS A 128 0.59 26.65 -3.71
CA CYS A 128 -0.59 26.92 -4.54
C CYS A 128 -1.87 26.21 -4.08
N LEU A 129 -1.77 25.26 -3.14
CA LEU A 129 -2.91 24.50 -2.62
C LEU A 129 -3.61 25.28 -1.49
N SER A 130 -4.13 26.45 -1.82
CA SER A 130 -5.10 27.18 -0.98
C SER A 130 -6.52 26.89 -1.47
N VAL A 131 -7.53 27.14 -0.63
CA VAL A 131 -8.94 27.00 -1.04
C VAL A 131 -9.23 27.87 -2.24
N GLU A 132 -8.76 29.12 -2.23
CA GLU A 132 -8.91 30.08 -3.33
C GLU A 132 -8.22 29.57 -4.61
N GLY A 133 -7.02 29.03 -4.50
CA GLY A 133 -6.27 28.45 -5.62
C GLY A 133 -6.97 27.24 -6.24
N ILE A 134 -7.54 26.36 -5.42
CA ILE A 134 -8.29 25.18 -5.88
C ILE A 134 -9.56 25.61 -6.61
N VAL A 135 -10.32 26.56 -6.07
CA VAL A 135 -11.54 27.10 -6.73
C VAL A 135 -11.18 27.78 -8.04
N ALA A 136 -10.19 28.67 -8.03
CA ALA A 136 -9.74 29.36 -9.24
C ALA A 136 -9.27 28.36 -10.33
N PHE A 137 -8.56 27.30 -9.94
CA PHE A 137 -8.18 26.24 -10.87
C PHE A 137 -9.40 25.53 -11.45
N ALA A 138 -10.36 25.13 -10.60
CA ALA A 138 -11.58 24.45 -11.04
C ALA A 138 -12.41 25.29 -12.02
N ASP A 139 -12.46 26.62 -11.83
CA ASP A 139 -13.20 27.54 -12.68
C ASP A 139 -12.51 27.85 -14.03
N THR A 140 -11.18 27.72 -14.07
CA THR A 140 -10.38 28.18 -15.23
C THR A 140 -9.69 27.06 -16.00
N VAL A 141 -9.58 25.86 -15.44
CA VAL A 141 -8.88 24.75 -16.09
C VAL A 141 -9.57 24.33 -17.40
N ASN A 142 -8.77 24.16 -18.44
CA ASN A 142 -9.28 23.51 -19.66
C ASN A 142 -9.51 22.02 -19.35
N LEU A 143 -10.77 21.58 -19.49
CA LEU A 143 -11.17 20.19 -19.21
C LEU A 143 -10.32 19.17 -19.97
N GLY A 144 -9.91 19.48 -21.21
CA GLY A 144 -9.04 18.59 -21.99
C GLY A 144 -7.70 18.29 -21.34
N ASN A 145 -7.18 19.18 -20.48
CA ASN A 145 -5.91 18.99 -19.80
C ASN A 145 -6.01 18.03 -18.60
N VAL A 146 -7.20 17.83 -18.06
CA VAL A 146 -7.44 17.01 -16.86
C VAL A 146 -8.34 15.80 -17.14
N GLN A 147 -8.93 15.73 -18.32
CA GLN A 147 -9.93 14.74 -18.69
C GLN A 147 -9.44 13.30 -18.49
N GLU A 148 -8.27 12.97 -19.01
CA GLU A 148 -7.71 11.61 -18.90
C GLU A 148 -7.54 11.16 -17.45
N VAL A 149 -7.03 12.07 -16.58
CA VAL A 149 -6.83 11.78 -15.15
C VAL A 149 -8.16 11.59 -14.45
N LEU A 150 -9.15 12.45 -14.73
CA LEU A 150 -10.48 12.36 -14.12
C LEU A 150 -11.23 11.11 -14.58
N GLU A 151 -11.24 10.82 -15.89
CA GLU A 151 -11.89 9.62 -16.43
C GLU A 151 -11.30 8.34 -15.83
N ARG A 152 -9.98 8.25 -15.75
CA ARG A 152 -9.29 7.11 -15.12
C ARG A 152 -9.62 6.99 -13.65
N GLN A 153 -9.61 8.10 -12.91
CA GLN A 153 -9.99 8.11 -11.51
C GLN A 153 -11.42 7.64 -11.29
N ILE A 154 -12.36 8.13 -12.11
CA ILE A 154 -13.77 7.73 -12.05
C ILE A 154 -13.89 6.24 -12.34
N ALA A 155 -13.30 5.75 -13.43
CA ALA A 155 -13.35 4.35 -13.82
C ALA A 155 -12.86 3.43 -12.69
N TYR A 156 -11.66 3.67 -12.16
CA TYR A 156 -11.09 2.84 -11.10
C TYR A 156 -11.90 2.87 -9.80
N ASN A 157 -12.44 4.03 -9.43
CA ASN A 157 -13.29 4.10 -8.23
C ASN A 157 -14.63 3.42 -8.45
N MET A 158 -15.19 3.47 -9.65
CA MET A 158 -16.42 2.74 -9.99
C MET A 158 -16.19 1.23 -9.98
N ASP A 159 -15.11 0.75 -10.59
CA ASP A 159 -14.76 -0.69 -10.58
C ASP A 159 -14.60 -1.23 -9.15
N ILE A 160 -13.89 -0.49 -8.28
CA ILE A 160 -13.75 -0.86 -6.86
C ILE A 160 -15.11 -0.86 -6.14
N ALA A 161 -15.97 0.14 -6.41
CA ALA A 161 -17.28 0.22 -5.78
C ALA A 161 -18.20 -0.92 -6.24
N GLU A 162 -18.19 -1.27 -7.53
CA GLU A 162 -18.95 -2.41 -8.06
C GLU A 162 -18.46 -3.72 -7.46
N GLU A 163 -17.15 -3.92 -7.36
CA GLU A 163 -16.59 -5.09 -6.72
C GLU A 163 -16.97 -5.16 -5.23
N GLY A 164 -16.93 -4.03 -4.53
CA GLY A 164 -17.34 -3.94 -3.13
C GLY A 164 -18.82 -4.24 -2.89
N LEU A 165 -19.69 -3.90 -3.87
CA LEU A 165 -21.12 -4.27 -3.80
C LEU A 165 -21.38 -5.74 -4.14
N ARG A 166 -20.53 -6.34 -4.99
CA ARG A 166 -20.66 -7.73 -5.46
C ARG A 166 -20.06 -8.72 -4.48
N GLY A 167 -18.93 -8.37 -3.90
CA GLY A 167 -18.15 -9.24 -3.01
C GLY A 167 -18.53 -9.08 -1.53
N ASN A 168 -17.84 -9.87 -0.71
CA ASN A 168 -18.01 -9.89 0.74
C ASN A 168 -16.79 -9.23 1.39
N TYR A 169 -16.75 -7.91 1.37
CA TYR A 169 -15.64 -7.11 1.87
C TYR A 169 -16.04 -6.33 3.12
N GLY A 170 -15.11 -6.24 4.08
CA GLY A 170 -15.29 -5.43 5.28
C GLY A 170 -16.60 -5.76 6.02
N ALA A 171 -17.36 -4.74 6.37
CA ALA A 171 -18.65 -4.87 7.07
C ALA A 171 -19.87 -4.91 6.12
N ASN A 172 -19.69 -4.93 4.81
CA ASN A 172 -20.75 -4.89 3.80
C ASN A 172 -21.71 -3.70 3.96
N ILE A 173 -21.22 -2.55 4.38
CA ILE A 173 -22.03 -1.36 4.64
C ILE A 173 -22.72 -0.90 3.37
N GLY A 174 -22.02 -0.90 2.23
CA GLY A 174 -22.57 -0.49 0.95
C GLY A 174 -23.81 -1.30 0.54
N SER A 175 -23.71 -2.61 0.56
CA SER A 175 -24.81 -3.52 0.23
C SER A 175 -25.98 -3.36 1.21
N THR A 176 -25.69 -3.16 2.51
CA THR A 176 -26.70 -2.94 3.53
C THR A 176 -27.49 -1.64 3.31
N ILE A 177 -26.83 -0.54 2.91
CA ILE A 177 -27.48 0.74 2.62
C ILE A 177 -28.43 0.61 1.42
N LEU A 178 -28.08 -0.19 0.41
CA LEU A 178 -28.90 -0.38 -0.80
C LEU A 178 -30.16 -1.19 -0.57
N LEU A 179 -30.23 -2.03 0.46
CA LEU A 179 -31.37 -2.92 0.69
C LEU A 179 -32.70 -2.15 0.69
N GLY A 180 -33.54 -2.38 -0.33
CA GLY A 180 -34.84 -1.76 -0.49
C GLY A 180 -34.80 -0.26 -0.85
N ARG A 181 -33.66 0.29 -1.26
CA ARG A 181 -33.46 1.72 -1.57
C ARG A 181 -32.75 1.96 -2.89
N GLU A 182 -32.78 1.01 -3.80
CA GLU A 182 -32.04 1.03 -5.08
C GLU A 182 -32.45 2.19 -6.01
N SER A 183 -33.65 2.77 -5.79
CA SER A 183 -34.13 3.92 -6.57
C SER A 183 -33.68 5.29 -6.02
N ASP A 184 -33.24 5.36 -4.76
CA ASP A 184 -32.78 6.60 -4.15
C ASP A 184 -31.34 6.90 -4.52
N ILE A 185 -31.12 7.99 -5.29
CA ILE A 185 -29.80 8.40 -5.75
C ILE A 185 -28.85 8.72 -4.58
N ASN A 186 -29.32 9.31 -3.50
CA ASN A 186 -28.49 9.61 -2.34
C ASN A 186 -28.06 8.33 -1.61
N CYS A 187 -28.94 7.35 -1.51
CA CYS A 187 -28.60 6.03 -0.96
C CYS A 187 -27.60 5.32 -1.86
N LYS A 188 -27.76 5.38 -3.20
CA LYS A 188 -26.78 4.83 -4.15
C LYS A 188 -25.40 5.46 -3.95
N MET A 189 -25.29 6.78 -3.94
CA MET A 189 -23.99 7.46 -3.77
C MET A 189 -23.29 7.04 -2.48
N ARG A 190 -24.02 7.00 -1.37
CA ARG A 190 -23.49 6.56 -0.07
C ARG A 190 -23.06 5.10 -0.08
N ALA A 191 -23.87 4.23 -0.67
CA ALA A 191 -23.62 2.80 -0.75
C ALA A 191 -22.38 2.51 -1.58
N TRP A 192 -22.23 3.16 -2.72
CA TRP A 192 -21.08 3.00 -3.59
C TRP A 192 -19.79 3.50 -2.94
N ALA A 193 -19.84 4.65 -2.26
CA ALA A 193 -18.70 5.16 -1.50
C ALA A 193 -18.29 4.22 -0.35
N ALA A 194 -19.25 3.66 0.38
CA ALA A 194 -18.98 2.70 1.44
C ALA A 194 -18.42 1.38 0.88
N ALA A 195 -18.99 0.87 -0.20
CA ALA A 195 -18.53 -0.35 -0.86
C ALA A 195 -17.10 -0.22 -1.40
N ALA A 196 -16.77 0.92 -2.02
CA ALA A 196 -15.42 1.21 -2.46
C ALA A 196 -14.43 1.26 -1.29
N SER A 197 -14.85 1.77 -0.13
CA SER A 197 -14.03 1.75 1.09
C SER A 197 -13.84 0.33 1.63
N ASP A 198 -14.90 -0.47 1.69
CA ASP A 198 -14.84 -1.86 2.16
C ASP A 198 -13.94 -2.72 1.25
N ALA A 199 -14.00 -2.55 -0.06
CA ALA A 199 -13.20 -3.32 -1.02
C ALA A 199 -11.70 -2.97 -1.06
N ARG A 200 -11.31 -1.85 -0.44
CA ARG A 200 -9.89 -1.46 -0.32
C ARG A 200 -9.19 -2.08 0.90
N MET A 201 -9.93 -2.69 1.79
CA MET A 201 -9.40 -3.34 2.99
C MET A 201 -9.19 -4.83 2.77
#